data_9cc2bd6e39222f41f838814c468f0d0f
#
_entry.id   9cc2bd6e39222f41f838814c468f0d0f
#
_cell.length_a   1.000
_cell.length_b   1.000
_cell.length_c   1.000
_cell.angle_alpha   90.00
_cell.angle_beta   90.00
_cell.angle_gamma   90.00
#
_symmetry.space_group_name_H-M   'P 1'
#
loop_
_entity.id
_entity.type
_entity.pdbx_description
1 polymer ?
#
loop_
_entity_poly.entity_id
_entity_poly.type
_entity_poly.pdbx_seq_one_letter_code
_entity_poly.pdbx_strand_id
1 'polypeptide(L)'
;MGYRIDYAVIGRTMRARVSGRSSLGQAARIAADIAGEASRAKLARLLLDVRGLSDRLGTLAPLVEGSCAPFAAGRIAVVDTPENERFYAFPESAARSLGCELRCFFDSNSALRWLDASPS
;
A
#
# COMPACT_ATOMS: atom_id res chain seq x y z
N MET A 1 3.45 6.95 -20.88
CA MET A 1 3.71 5.64 -20.31
C MET A 1 3.01 5.52 -19.01
N GLY A 2 2.33 4.44 -18.82
CA GLY A 2 1.43 4.30 -17.71
C GLY A 2 1.91 3.33 -16.64
N TYR A 3 1.07 3.14 -15.71
CA TYR A 3 1.21 2.15 -14.66
C TYR A 3 0.16 1.07 -14.86
N ARG A 4 0.33 -0.03 -14.14
CA ARG A 4 -0.63 -1.12 -14.11
C ARG A 4 -0.83 -1.56 -12.67
N ILE A 5 -2.08 -1.86 -12.30
CA ILE A 5 -2.40 -2.40 -10.99
C ILE A 5 -3.08 -3.75 -11.18
N ASP A 6 -2.50 -4.79 -10.58
CA ASP A 6 -3.09 -6.11 -10.54
C ASP A 6 -3.67 -6.36 -9.17
N TYR A 7 -4.94 -6.69 -9.11
CA TYR A 7 -5.65 -6.94 -7.86
C TYR A 7 -5.89 -8.42 -7.65
N ALA A 8 -5.83 -8.85 -6.39
CA ALA A 8 -6.23 -10.19 -6.00
C ALA A 8 -6.74 -10.13 -4.56
N VAL A 9 -7.67 -11.00 -4.23
CA VAL A 9 -8.16 -11.13 -2.85
C VAL A 9 -7.57 -12.41 -2.27
N ILE A 10 -6.91 -12.27 -1.13
CA ILE A 10 -6.26 -13.38 -0.42
C ILE A 10 -6.85 -13.37 0.99
N GLY A 11 -7.82 -14.27 1.25
CA GLY A 11 -8.53 -14.25 2.52
C GLY A 11 -9.28 -12.94 2.72
N ARG A 12 -8.91 -12.17 3.73
CA ARG A 12 -9.51 -10.87 4.03
C ARG A 12 -8.62 -9.71 3.60
N THR A 13 -7.62 -10.00 2.78
CA THR A 13 -6.65 -8.99 2.34
C THR A 13 -6.80 -8.76 0.86
N MET A 14 -6.80 -7.50 0.45
CA MET A 14 -6.68 -7.15 -0.95
C MET A 14 -5.21 -6.93 -1.27
N ARG A 15 -4.71 -7.64 -2.28
CA ARG A 15 -3.38 -7.40 -2.81
C ARG A 15 -3.48 -6.50 -4.02
N ALA A 16 -2.77 -5.38 -3.99
CA ALA A 16 -2.63 -4.49 -5.13
C ALA A 16 -1.16 -4.46 -5.51
N ARG A 17 -0.85 -4.94 -6.70
CA ARG A 17 0.52 -4.96 -7.22
C ARG A 17 0.62 -3.88 -8.29
N VAL A 18 1.41 -2.86 -8.01
CA VAL A 18 1.58 -1.72 -8.92
C VAL A 18 2.90 -1.86 -9.66
N SER A 19 2.86 -1.71 -10.97
CA SER A 19 4.05 -1.81 -11.81
C SER A 19 4.02 -0.73 -12.88
N GLY A 20 5.17 -0.51 -13.53
CA GLY A 20 5.32 0.47 -14.58
C GLY A 20 5.95 1.75 -14.06
N ARG A 21 5.54 2.87 -14.63
CA ARG A 21 6.04 4.19 -14.25
C ARG A 21 4.93 5.05 -13.69
N SER A 22 5.27 5.84 -12.70
CA SER A 22 4.32 6.76 -12.07
C SER A 22 4.99 8.11 -11.87
N SER A 23 4.21 9.16 -12.04
CA SER A 23 4.60 10.52 -11.69
C SER A 23 3.80 10.96 -10.47
N LEU A 24 4.11 12.15 -9.94
CA LEU A 24 3.37 12.69 -8.80
C LEU A 24 1.87 12.78 -9.08
N GLY A 25 1.51 13.21 -10.29
CA GLY A 25 0.10 13.31 -10.64
C GLY A 25 -0.59 11.96 -10.72
N GLN A 26 0.15 10.91 -11.10
CA GLN A 26 -0.40 9.56 -11.18
C GLN A 26 -0.48 8.87 -9.83
N ALA A 27 0.33 9.29 -8.85
CA ALA A 27 0.27 8.71 -7.52
C ALA A 27 -1.11 8.88 -6.89
N ALA A 28 -1.72 10.06 -7.05
CA ALA A 28 -3.06 10.29 -6.54
C ALA A 28 -4.10 9.42 -7.25
N ARG A 29 -3.94 9.22 -8.57
CA ARG A 29 -4.82 8.36 -9.33
C ARG A 29 -4.70 6.90 -8.91
N ILE A 30 -3.47 6.43 -8.73
CA ILE A 30 -3.23 5.06 -8.24
C ILE A 30 -3.90 4.86 -6.88
N ALA A 31 -3.74 5.81 -5.98
CA ALA A 31 -4.35 5.73 -4.65
C ALA A 31 -5.88 5.69 -4.75
N ALA A 32 -6.46 6.52 -5.62
CA ALA A 32 -7.91 6.54 -5.80
C ALA A 32 -8.43 5.22 -6.37
N ASP A 33 -7.72 4.63 -7.33
CA ASP A 33 -8.10 3.35 -7.91
C ASP A 33 -8.09 2.24 -6.86
N ILE A 34 -7.05 2.19 -6.02
CA ILE A 34 -6.94 1.20 -4.96
C ILE A 34 -8.05 1.40 -3.93
N ALA A 35 -8.29 2.63 -3.53
CA ALA A 35 -9.34 2.96 -2.57
C ALA A 35 -10.71 2.53 -3.08
N GLY A 36 -10.98 2.75 -4.37
CA GLY A 36 -12.24 2.35 -4.98
C GLY A 36 -12.43 0.84 -4.97
N GLU A 37 -11.39 0.08 -5.31
CA GLU A 37 -11.45 -1.38 -5.27
C GLU A 37 -11.67 -1.91 -3.85
N ALA A 38 -10.95 -1.35 -2.87
CA ALA A 38 -11.11 -1.76 -1.48
C ALA A 38 -12.52 -1.50 -0.97
N SER A 39 -13.09 -0.36 -1.33
CA SER A 39 -14.46 -0.03 -0.92
C SER A 39 -15.47 -0.99 -1.51
N ARG A 40 -15.32 -1.33 -2.80
CA ARG A 40 -16.21 -2.29 -3.45
C ARG A 40 -16.12 -3.66 -2.82
N ALA A 41 -14.91 -4.09 -2.45
CA ALA A 41 -14.68 -5.40 -1.86
C ALA A 41 -14.93 -5.42 -0.34
N LYS A 42 -15.11 -4.26 0.29
CA LYS A 42 -15.33 -4.13 1.74
C LYS A 42 -14.21 -4.76 2.55
N LEU A 43 -12.97 -4.52 2.12
CA LEU A 43 -11.79 -5.07 2.78
C LEU A 43 -11.05 -3.97 3.53
N ALA A 44 -10.57 -4.29 4.73
CA ALA A 44 -9.87 -3.35 5.60
C ALA A 44 -8.37 -3.64 5.68
N ARG A 45 -7.88 -4.63 4.93
CA ARG A 45 -6.47 -4.99 4.90
C ARG A 45 -5.95 -4.92 3.48
N LEU A 46 -4.81 -4.25 3.32
CA LEU A 46 -4.21 -4.05 2.01
C LEU A 46 -2.75 -4.52 2.03
N LEU A 47 -2.39 -5.33 1.06
CA LEU A 47 -0.99 -5.60 0.73
C LEU A 47 -0.69 -4.81 -0.55
N LEU A 48 0.18 -3.81 -0.43
CA LEU A 48 0.54 -2.94 -1.54
C LEU A 48 1.96 -3.27 -1.97
N ASP A 49 2.09 -3.96 -3.11
CA ASP A 49 3.39 -4.35 -3.65
C ASP A 49 3.82 -3.33 -4.70
N VAL A 50 4.87 -2.58 -4.39
CA VAL A 50 5.37 -1.51 -5.27
C VAL A 50 6.72 -1.84 -5.88
N ARG A 51 7.18 -3.09 -5.74
CA ARG A 51 8.51 -3.47 -6.25
C ARG A 51 8.65 -3.33 -7.76
N GLY A 52 7.55 -3.42 -8.49
CA GLY A 52 7.56 -3.27 -9.95
C GLY A 52 7.40 -1.84 -10.44
N LEU A 53 7.29 -0.88 -9.54
CA LEU A 53 7.07 0.51 -9.90
C LEU A 53 8.39 1.26 -10.00
N SER A 54 8.63 1.92 -11.15
CA SER A 54 9.81 2.75 -11.35
C SER A 54 9.61 4.12 -10.73
N ASP A 55 10.72 4.76 -10.38
CA ASP A 55 10.71 6.15 -9.89
C ASP A 55 9.76 6.36 -8.69
N ARG A 56 9.65 5.34 -7.87
CA ARG A 56 8.65 5.34 -6.80
C ARG A 56 8.97 6.25 -5.63
N LEU A 57 10.23 6.63 -5.45
CA LEU A 57 10.62 7.42 -4.29
C LEU A 57 9.88 8.75 -4.22
N GLY A 58 9.65 9.40 -5.36
CA GLY A 58 8.91 10.65 -5.40
C GLY A 58 7.41 10.51 -5.29
N THR A 59 6.90 9.28 -5.38
CA THR A 59 5.46 9.04 -5.42
C THR A 59 4.96 8.24 -4.22
N LEU A 60 5.86 7.62 -3.44
CA LEU A 60 5.45 6.72 -2.35
C LEU A 60 4.64 7.40 -1.26
N ALA A 61 5.10 8.55 -0.77
CA ALA A 61 4.39 9.20 0.32
C ALA A 61 2.96 9.60 -0.08
N PRO A 62 2.74 10.29 -1.22
CA PRO A 62 1.38 10.59 -1.65
C PRO A 62 0.55 9.33 -1.91
N LEU A 63 1.15 8.29 -2.50
CA LEU A 63 0.45 7.04 -2.77
C LEU A 63 -0.02 6.39 -1.48
N VAL A 64 0.86 6.25 -0.50
CA VAL A 64 0.54 5.61 0.76
C VAL A 64 -0.49 6.42 1.54
N GLU A 65 -0.29 7.72 1.65
CA GLU A 65 -1.22 8.60 2.36
C GLU A 65 -2.61 8.57 1.75
N GLY A 66 -2.68 8.59 0.41
CA GLY A 66 -3.96 8.54 -0.29
C GLY A 66 -4.69 7.22 -0.12
N SER A 67 -3.96 6.13 0.13
CA SER A 67 -4.55 4.80 0.30
C SER A 67 -5.07 4.55 1.71
N CYS A 68 -4.68 5.37 2.70
CA CYS A 68 -5.03 5.10 4.09
C CYS A 68 -6.51 5.31 4.42
N ALA A 69 -7.18 6.26 3.76
CA ALA A 69 -8.55 6.64 4.15
C ALA A 69 -9.53 5.46 4.18
N PRO A 70 -9.61 4.60 3.15
CA PRO A 70 -10.54 3.46 3.18
C PRO A 70 -10.11 2.36 4.15
N PHE A 71 -8.89 2.43 4.66
CA PHE A 71 -8.36 1.45 5.60
C PHE A 71 -8.22 2.01 7.02
N ALA A 72 -8.96 3.08 7.33
CA ALA A 72 -8.97 3.63 8.68
C ALA A 72 -9.31 2.52 9.68
N ALA A 73 -8.52 2.41 10.76
CA ALA A 73 -8.58 1.34 11.74
C ALA A 73 -8.18 -0.03 11.18
N GLY A 74 -7.64 -0.06 9.94
CA GLY A 74 -7.16 -1.28 9.31
C GLY A 74 -5.63 -1.31 9.21
N ARG A 75 -5.13 -2.19 8.34
CA ARG A 75 -3.71 -2.39 8.15
C ARG A 75 -3.30 -2.32 6.70
N ILE A 76 -2.19 -1.67 6.44
CA ILE A 76 -1.56 -1.64 5.12
C ILE A 76 -0.14 -2.16 5.25
N ALA A 77 0.16 -3.24 4.52
CA ALA A 77 1.53 -3.75 4.39
C ALA A 77 2.06 -3.33 3.03
N VAL A 78 3.15 -2.61 3.01
CA VAL A 78 3.81 -2.22 1.76
C VAL A 78 4.99 -3.16 1.54
N VAL A 79 5.05 -3.80 0.37
CA VAL A 79 6.18 -4.65 0.01
C VAL A 79 7.07 -3.86 -0.95
N ASP A 80 8.29 -3.60 -0.53
CA ASP A 80 9.27 -2.83 -1.29
C ASP A 80 10.62 -3.53 -1.19
N THR A 81 11.65 -2.92 -1.75
CA THR A 81 13.02 -3.44 -1.70
C THR A 81 13.75 -2.83 -0.50
N PRO A 82 14.76 -3.56 0.07
CA PRO A 82 15.41 -3.11 1.30
C PRO A 82 16.08 -1.74 1.21
N GLU A 83 16.55 -1.34 0.05
CA GLU A 83 17.20 -0.04 -0.11
C GLU A 83 16.27 1.13 0.17
N ASN A 84 14.96 0.91 0.16
CA ASN A 84 13.99 1.97 0.41
C ASN A 84 13.46 1.98 1.85
N GLU A 85 13.95 1.09 2.70
CA GLU A 85 13.46 0.96 4.07
C GLU A 85 13.43 2.27 4.83
N ARG A 86 14.49 3.05 4.73
CA ARG A 86 14.63 4.31 5.48
C ARG A 86 13.60 5.37 5.10
N PHE A 87 12.95 5.22 3.95
CA PHE A 87 11.98 6.19 3.49
C PHE A 87 10.58 5.95 4.06
N TYR A 88 10.38 4.86 4.80
CA TYR A 88 9.06 4.49 5.30
C TYR A 88 8.73 5.04 6.69
N ALA A 89 9.70 5.60 7.40
CA ALA A 89 9.43 6.18 8.72
C ALA A 89 8.35 7.26 8.66
N PHE A 90 8.43 8.15 7.67
CA PHE A 90 7.44 9.22 7.52
C PHE A 90 6.07 8.70 7.08
N PRO A 91 5.94 7.86 6.04
CA PRO A 91 4.65 7.28 5.68
C PRO A 91 4.02 6.47 6.82
N GLU A 92 4.80 5.73 7.59
CA GLU A 92 4.28 4.96 8.73
C GLU A 92 3.70 5.89 9.79
N SER A 93 4.39 6.98 10.09
CA SER A 93 3.92 7.97 11.04
C SER A 93 2.68 8.70 10.54
N ALA A 94 2.66 9.07 9.27
CA ALA A 94 1.52 9.74 8.66
C ALA A 94 0.28 8.85 8.68
N ALA A 95 0.44 7.56 8.38
CA ALA A 95 -0.66 6.61 8.42
C ALA A 95 -1.24 6.48 9.81
N ARG A 96 -0.38 6.43 10.82
CA ARG A 96 -0.83 6.35 12.21
C ARG A 96 -1.69 7.55 12.58
N SER A 97 -1.32 8.74 12.13
CA SER A 97 -2.12 9.95 12.35
C SER A 97 -3.49 9.88 11.70
N LEU A 98 -3.64 9.08 10.65
CA LEU A 98 -4.91 8.88 9.95
C LEU A 98 -5.69 7.68 10.48
N GLY A 99 -5.23 7.05 11.55
CA GLY A 99 -5.92 5.92 12.16
C GLY A 99 -5.65 4.58 11.50
N CYS A 100 -4.58 4.46 10.74
CA CYS A 100 -4.24 3.26 9.99
C CYS A 100 -2.84 2.78 10.40
N GLU A 101 -2.67 1.45 10.53
CA GLU A 101 -1.35 0.88 10.74
C GLU A 101 -0.71 0.58 9.39
N LEU A 102 0.50 1.09 9.17
CA LEU A 102 1.25 0.83 7.95
C LEU A 102 2.64 0.34 8.31
N ARG A 103 3.07 -0.74 7.67
CA ARG A 103 4.43 -1.27 7.84
C ARG A 103 5.01 -1.67 6.50
N CYS A 104 6.34 -1.54 6.39
CA CYS A 104 7.08 -1.94 5.20
C CYS A 104 7.66 -3.35 5.40
N PHE A 105 7.59 -4.15 4.35
CA PHE A 105 8.13 -5.50 4.32
C PHE A 105 8.93 -5.68 3.03
N PHE A 106 9.76 -6.72 2.99
CA PHE A 106 10.58 -6.98 1.81
C PHE A 106 10.15 -8.24 1.06
N ASP A 107 9.16 -8.95 1.57
CA ASP A 107 8.57 -10.10 0.90
C ASP A 107 7.09 -10.20 1.25
N SER A 108 6.34 -10.86 0.35
CA SER A 108 4.89 -10.97 0.51
C SER A 108 4.49 -11.89 1.67
N ASN A 109 5.26 -12.93 1.95
CA ASN A 109 4.92 -13.86 3.01
C ASN A 109 4.94 -13.20 4.38
N SER A 110 5.98 -12.43 4.67
CA SER A 110 6.06 -11.68 5.92
C SER A 110 4.93 -10.67 6.05
N ALA A 111 4.61 -9.99 4.94
CA ALA A 111 3.52 -9.00 4.91
C ALA A 111 2.19 -9.67 5.20
N LEU A 112 1.91 -10.80 4.58
CA LEU A 112 0.64 -11.52 4.80
C LEU A 112 0.52 -12.02 6.23
N ARG A 113 1.60 -12.52 6.81
CA ARG A 113 1.58 -12.96 8.20
C ARG A 113 1.23 -11.83 9.14
N TRP A 114 1.80 -10.66 8.92
CA TRP A 114 1.49 -9.50 9.75
C TRP A 114 0.04 -9.06 9.58
N LEU A 115 -0.45 -9.06 8.33
CA LEU A 115 -1.83 -8.65 8.06
C LEU A 115 -2.84 -9.60 8.68
N ASP A 116 -2.52 -10.89 8.76
CA ASP A 116 -3.39 -11.91 9.34
C ASP A 116 -3.27 -12.00 10.85
N ALA A 117 -2.26 -11.41 11.45
CA ALA A 117 -2.08 -11.46 12.89
C ALA A 117 -3.25 -10.76 13.58
N SER A 118 -3.73 -11.37 14.66
CA SER A 118 -4.80 -10.77 15.42
C SER A 118 -4.30 -9.49 16.07
N PRO A 119 -5.08 -8.42 16.05
CA PRO A 119 -4.72 -7.22 16.81
C PRO A 119 -4.72 -7.60 18.29
N SER A 120 -3.64 -7.27 18.95
CA SER A 120 -3.51 -7.52 20.39
C SER A 120 -4.09 -6.37 21.20
#